data_a4c8ec2a4332d809a0f5d339b09c4f70
#
_entry.id   a4c8ec2a4332d809a0f5d339b09c4f70
#
_cell.length_a   1.000
_cell.length_b   1.000
_cell.length_c   1.000
_cell.angle_alpha   90.00
_cell.angle_beta   90.00
_cell.angle_gamma   90.00
#
_symmetry.space_group_name_H-M   'P 1'
#
loop_
_entity.id
_entity.type
_entity.pdbx_description
1 polymer ?
#
loop_
_entity_poly.entity_id
_entity_poly.type
_entity_poly.pdbx_seq_one_letter_code
_entity_poly.pdbx_strand_id
1 'polypeptide(L)'
;TKTSDATCDEQEVPFEVPSGWVWCLLEDLAYVAAGSTPNKDAFVAKGIPYIKMYNLRMQKVDFDFHPQYIKREIHEGKLHRSRTEIGDLLMNIVGPPLGKLAVIPSTLPEGNFNQAAVLIRPYHHKELLVKYLFYYLSEMSEINSISTKGSAGQVNISLTQSQNMRIPLPPLAEQQCIVEEIERWFKLIDIVEQGKTDLQSTIKQAKNKILELAIHGKLVPQDPNDEPASELLKRINPKAEITCDNGHYPKLPKGWAMCRLEDIIEYEQPTAYIVKSTTYSDDYSTPVLTAGKSFIIGHTDETEGIYNKLPCIIFDDFTTDSRLIDFPFKV
;
A
#
# COMPACT_ATOMS: atom_id res chain seq x y z
N THR A 1 -0.92 -46.59 -36.28
CA THR A 1 -0.85 -46.55 -34.81
C THR A 1 0.62 -46.51 -34.40
N LYS A 2 1.18 -45.33 -34.25
CA LYS A 2 2.43 -45.09 -33.53
C LYS A 2 2.06 -44.31 -32.28
N THR A 3 2.00 -44.97 -31.18
CA THR A 3 2.09 -44.37 -29.85
C THR A 3 3.53 -43.83 -29.74
N SER A 4 3.68 -42.52 -29.85
CA SER A 4 4.91 -41.86 -29.45
C SER A 4 4.88 -41.74 -27.93
N ASP A 5 5.64 -42.58 -27.25
CA ASP A 5 6.10 -42.33 -25.91
C ASP A 5 6.86 -41.02 -25.95
N ALA A 6 6.24 -39.99 -25.40
CA ALA A 6 6.93 -38.75 -25.07
C ALA A 6 7.82 -38.98 -23.87
N THR A 7 9.04 -39.49 -24.14
CA THR A 7 10.14 -39.40 -23.19
C THR A 7 10.45 -37.95 -23.00
N CYS A 8 9.97 -37.37 -21.88
CA CYS A 8 10.41 -36.09 -21.41
C CYS A 8 11.93 -36.15 -21.23
N ASP A 9 12.69 -35.43 -22.05
CA ASP A 9 14.11 -35.21 -21.82
C ASP A 9 14.29 -34.72 -20.37
N GLU A 10 15.30 -35.29 -19.66
CA GLU A 10 15.75 -34.93 -18.30
C GLU A 10 16.33 -33.49 -18.28
N GLN A 11 15.57 -32.49 -18.78
CA GLN A 11 15.91 -31.09 -18.62
C GLN A 11 15.37 -30.65 -17.27
N GLU A 12 16.22 -30.01 -16.48
CA GLU A 12 15.99 -29.54 -15.12
C GLU A 12 14.56 -28.93 -14.95
N VAL A 13 13.68 -29.69 -14.30
CA VAL A 13 12.40 -29.20 -13.85
C VAL A 13 12.63 -28.32 -12.64
N PRO A 14 11.90 -27.20 -12.48
CA PRO A 14 12.10 -26.24 -11.38
C PRO A 14 11.97 -26.87 -9.98
N PHE A 15 11.10 -27.86 -9.84
CA PHE A 15 10.87 -28.62 -8.60
C PHE A 15 10.14 -29.93 -8.91
N GLU A 16 10.14 -30.86 -7.97
CA GLU A 16 9.37 -32.09 -8.07
C GLU A 16 7.88 -31.81 -7.90
N VAL A 17 7.04 -32.45 -8.73
CA VAL A 17 5.58 -32.32 -8.67
C VAL A 17 4.94 -33.60 -8.13
N PRO A 18 3.75 -33.53 -7.51
CA PRO A 18 3.03 -34.72 -7.05
C PRO A 18 2.76 -35.74 -8.15
N SER A 19 2.60 -37.00 -7.76
CA SER A 19 2.17 -38.07 -8.67
C SER A 19 0.83 -37.71 -9.34
N GLY A 20 0.77 -37.83 -10.65
CA GLY A 20 -0.41 -37.45 -11.45
C GLY A 20 -0.37 -36.04 -12.03
N TRP A 21 0.59 -35.20 -11.62
CA TRP A 21 0.86 -33.92 -12.28
C TRP A 21 1.82 -34.13 -13.45
N VAL A 22 1.72 -33.22 -14.43
CA VAL A 22 2.64 -33.23 -15.58
C VAL A 22 3.22 -31.84 -15.81
N TRP A 23 4.48 -31.77 -16.21
CA TRP A 23 5.05 -30.53 -16.72
C TRP A 23 4.71 -30.37 -18.20
N CYS A 24 4.21 -29.20 -18.59
CA CYS A 24 3.93 -28.85 -19.97
C CYS A 24 4.40 -27.42 -20.26
N LEU A 25 4.43 -27.05 -21.51
CA LEU A 25 4.72 -25.67 -21.92
C LEU A 25 3.43 -24.84 -21.89
N LEU A 26 3.56 -23.54 -21.65
CA LEU A 26 2.41 -22.63 -21.64
C LEU A 26 1.68 -22.64 -22.99
N GLU A 27 2.41 -22.76 -24.12
CA GLU A 27 1.81 -22.81 -25.44
C GLU A 27 1.02 -24.09 -25.70
N ASP A 28 1.27 -25.17 -24.96
CA ASP A 28 0.46 -26.41 -25.04
C ASP A 28 -0.92 -26.21 -24.40
N LEU A 29 -1.06 -25.28 -23.47
CA LEU A 29 -2.29 -25.00 -22.72
C LEU A 29 -3.07 -23.82 -23.27
N ALA A 30 -2.38 -22.86 -23.89
CA ALA A 30 -2.96 -21.58 -24.23
C ALA A 30 -2.38 -20.98 -25.52
N TYR A 31 -3.19 -20.24 -26.22
CA TYR A 31 -2.70 -19.32 -27.23
C TYR A 31 -1.96 -18.18 -26.57
N VAL A 32 -0.66 -18.03 -26.89
CA VAL A 32 0.22 -17.00 -26.35
C VAL A 32 0.66 -16.08 -27.48
N ALA A 33 0.30 -14.80 -27.40
CA ALA A 33 0.61 -13.82 -28.43
C ALA A 33 1.13 -12.51 -27.84
N ALA A 34 2.14 -11.93 -28.51
CA ALA A 34 2.62 -10.59 -28.14
C ALA A 34 1.68 -9.50 -28.63
N GLY A 35 1.58 -8.42 -27.88
CA GLY A 35 0.91 -7.21 -28.32
C GLY A 35 1.65 -6.49 -29.44
N SER A 36 1.01 -5.49 -30.00
CA SER A 36 1.56 -4.68 -31.09
C SER A 36 1.28 -3.21 -30.87
N THR A 37 2.24 -2.35 -31.25
CA THR A 37 2.05 -0.90 -31.18
C THR A 37 1.72 -0.35 -32.56
N PRO A 38 0.54 0.27 -32.74
CA PRO A 38 0.19 0.92 -33.98
C PRO A 38 0.93 2.26 -34.15
N ASN A 39 0.88 2.81 -35.36
CA ASN A 39 1.38 4.15 -35.64
C ASN A 39 0.60 5.21 -34.84
N LYS A 40 1.20 6.39 -34.67
CA LYS A 40 0.61 7.49 -33.90
C LYS A 40 -0.74 7.97 -34.44
N ASP A 41 -0.96 7.89 -35.75
CA ASP A 41 -2.18 8.26 -36.45
C ASP A 41 -3.38 7.30 -36.20
N ALA A 42 -3.10 6.15 -35.60
CA ALA A 42 -4.12 5.18 -35.21
C ALA A 42 -4.88 5.59 -33.94
N PHE A 43 -4.29 6.46 -33.11
CA PHE A 43 -4.89 6.85 -31.84
C PHE A 43 -5.96 7.93 -32.02
N VAL A 44 -7.04 7.80 -31.27
CA VAL A 44 -8.23 8.67 -31.30
C VAL A 44 -8.72 8.95 -29.90
N ALA A 45 -9.57 10.01 -29.75
CA ALA A 45 -10.13 10.38 -28.45
C ALA A 45 -11.17 9.38 -27.92
N LYS A 46 -11.85 8.65 -28.82
CA LYS A 46 -12.84 7.60 -28.49
C LYS A 46 -12.75 6.50 -29.55
N GLY A 47 -12.79 5.25 -29.13
CA GLY A 47 -12.65 4.11 -30.05
C GLY A 47 -12.48 2.80 -29.28
N ILE A 48 -11.70 1.89 -29.85
CA ILE A 48 -11.37 0.60 -29.21
C ILE A 48 -10.31 0.82 -28.12
N PRO A 49 -10.49 0.29 -26.90
CA PRO A 49 -9.51 0.37 -25.84
C PRO A 49 -8.15 -0.19 -26.26
N TYR A 50 -7.08 0.55 -25.94
CA TYR A 50 -5.71 0.13 -26.18
C TYR A 50 -4.94 0.09 -24.86
N ILE A 51 -4.74 -1.12 -24.34
CA ILE A 51 -4.16 -1.39 -23.03
C ILE A 51 -2.64 -1.30 -23.12
N LYS A 52 -2.03 -0.54 -22.23
CA LYS A 52 -0.58 -0.47 -22.06
C LYS A 52 -0.16 -1.07 -20.73
N MET A 53 1.12 -1.41 -20.62
CA MET A 53 1.72 -2.00 -19.41
C MET A 53 1.39 -1.20 -18.13
N TYR A 54 1.26 0.11 -18.18
CA TYR A 54 0.92 0.95 -17.03
C TYR A 54 -0.54 0.78 -16.55
N ASN A 55 -1.42 0.22 -17.42
CA ASN A 55 -2.78 -0.13 -17.04
C ASN A 55 -2.85 -1.45 -16.23
N LEU A 56 -1.78 -2.27 -16.21
CA LEU A 56 -1.70 -3.46 -15.38
C LEU A 56 -1.24 -3.06 -13.97
N ARG A 57 -2.20 -2.85 -13.07
CA ARG A 57 -1.96 -2.33 -11.72
C ARG A 57 -2.65 -3.20 -10.68
N MET A 58 -1.96 -3.51 -9.58
CA MET A 58 -2.51 -4.34 -8.49
C MET A 58 -3.21 -5.60 -9.03
N GLN A 59 -2.60 -6.25 -10.02
CA GLN A 59 -3.10 -7.45 -10.69
C GLN A 59 -4.49 -7.30 -11.35
N LYS A 60 -4.85 -6.08 -11.74
CA LYS A 60 -6.09 -5.74 -12.45
C LYS A 60 -5.79 -4.84 -13.64
N VAL A 61 -6.70 -4.81 -14.61
CA VAL A 61 -6.67 -3.83 -15.69
C VAL A 61 -7.36 -2.56 -15.19
N ASP A 62 -6.56 -1.54 -14.88
CA ASP A 62 -7.02 -0.18 -14.57
C ASP A 62 -6.96 0.66 -15.85
N PHE A 63 -8.01 0.56 -16.66
CA PHE A 63 -8.06 1.26 -17.94
C PHE A 63 -8.33 2.76 -17.80
N ASP A 64 -8.94 3.18 -16.69
CA ASP A 64 -9.21 4.61 -16.42
C ASP A 64 -7.93 5.40 -16.11
N PHE A 65 -6.84 4.69 -15.76
CA PHE A 65 -5.54 5.29 -15.62
C PHE A 65 -4.89 5.56 -16.99
N HIS A 66 -4.94 6.80 -17.46
CA HIS A 66 -4.45 7.23 -18.78
C HIS A 66 -5.02 6.42 -19.95
N PRO A 67 -6.35 6.40 -20.15
CA PRO A 67 -7.00 5.61 -21.18
C PRO A 67 -6.54 6.03 -22.57
N GLN A 68 -6.30 5.05 -23.43
CA GLN A 68 -5.98 5.27 -24.84
C GLN A 68 -6.91 4.44 -25.73
N TYR A 69 -7.26 5.01 -26.85
CA TYR A 69 -8.16 4.38 -27.81
C TYR A 69 -7.55 4.40 -29.20
N ILE A 70 -7.89 3.38 -29.98
CA ILE A 70 -7.48 3.25 -31.38
C ILE A 70 -8.69 3.17 -32.30
N LYS A 71 -8.46 3.45 -33.58
CA LYS A 71 -9.46 3.32 -34.63
C LYS A 71 -9.89 1.85 -34.78
N ARG A 72 -11.18 1.61 -35.02
CA ARG A 72 -11.74 0.26 -35.24
C ARG A 72 -11.08 -0.47 -36.40
N GLU A 73 -10.78 0.22 -37.51
CA GLU A 73 -10.12 -0.34 -38.70
C GLU A 73 -8.73 -0.92 -38.35
N ILE A 74 -8.00 -0.30 -37.42
CA ILE A 74 -6.69 -0.77 -36.96
C ILE A 74 -6.86 -2.02 -36.10
N HIS A 75 -7.86 -2.02 -35.21
CA HIS A 75 -8.24 -3.18 -34.40
C HIS A 75 -8.61 -4.38 -35.28
N GLU A 76 -9.44 -4.18 -36.27
CA GLU A 76 -9.94 -5.24 -37.16
C GLU A 76 -8.89 -5.73 -38.15
N GLY A 77 -7.97 -4.85 -38.55
CA GLY A 77 -6.94 -5.12 -39.54
C GLY A 77 -5.59 -5.48 -38.91
N LYS A 78 -4.71 -4.48 -38.80
CA LYS A 78 -3.30 -4.68 -38.43
C LYS A 78 -3.09 -5.31 -37.05
N LEU A 79 -3.99 -5.08 -36.11
CA LEU A 79 -3.86 -5.54 -34.75
C LEU A 79 -4.71 -6.77 -34.39
N HIS A 80 -5.19 -7.50 -35.38
CA HIS A 80 -6.06 -8.68 -35.17
C HIS A 80 -5.44 -9.73 -34.22
N ARG A 81 -4.11 -9.91 -34.22
CA ARG A 81 -3.41 -10.87 -33.35
C ARG A 81 -3.37 -10.45 -31.87
N SER A 82 -3.47 -9.16 -31.60
CA SER A 82 -3.44 -8.60 -30.24
C SER A 82 -4.82 -8.19 -29.74
N ARG A 83 -5.89 -8.76 -30.28
CA ARG A 83 -7.25 -8.56 -29.78
C ARG A 83 -7.44 -9.29 -28.47
N THR A 84 -7.99 -8.57 -27.50
CA THR A 84 -8.36 -9.14 -26.20
C THR A 84 -9.83 -9.56 -26.18
N GLU A 85 -10.12 -10.59 -25.42
CA GLU A 85 -11.46 -11.05 -25.06
C GLU A 85 -11.61 -11.07 -23.54
N ILE A 86 -12.85 -11.00 -23.06
CA ILE A 86 -13.15 -11.14 -21.63
C ILE A 86 -12.52 -12.42 -21.10
N GLY A 87 -11.85 -12.32 -19.95
CA GLY A 87 -11.22 -13.44 -19.28
C GLY A 87 -9.84 -13.84 -19.86
N ASP A 88 -9.28 -13.12 -20.82
CA ASP A 88 -7.89 -13.32 -21.22
C ASP A 88 -6.96 -12.85 -20.12
N LEU A 89 -5.83 -13.53 -19.96
CA LEU A 89 -4.77 -13.13 -19.03
C LEU A 89 -3.71 -12.34 -19.79
N LEU A 90 -3.41 -11.13 -19.35
CA LEU A 90 -2.28 -10.33 -19.81
C LEU A 90 -1.13 -10.42 -18.84
N MET A 91 0.09 -10.61 -19.35
CA MET A 91 1.34 -10.61 -18.57
C MET A 91 2.32 -9.63 -19.20
N ASN A 92 2.89 -8.70 -18.39
CA ASN A 92 3.92 -7.83 -18.92
C ASN A 92 5.27 -8.57 -19.05
N ILE A 93 5.98 -8.29 -20.13
CA ILE A 93 7.24 -8.95 -20.49
C ILE A 93 8.41 -7.96 -20.64
N VAL A 94 8.23 -6.69 -20.33
CA VAL A 94 9.23 -5.63 -20.52
C VAL A 94 9.41 -4.81 -19.23
N GLY A 95 10.65 -4.65 -18.82
CA GLY A 95 11.10 -3.73 -17.76
C GLY A 95 10.82 -4.17 -16.34
N PRO A 96 11.42 -3.50 -15.33
CA PRO A 96 11.09 -3.75 -13.93
C PRO A 96 9.78 -3.05 -13.52
N PRO A 97 8.89 -3.74 -12.78
CA PRO A 97 8.89 -5.18 -12.55
C PRO A 97 8.33 -5.94 -13.74
N LEU A 98 8.90 -7.13 -14.00
CA LEU A 98 8.34 -8.10 -14.95
C LEU A 98 7.16 -8.84 -14.29
N GLY A 99 6.33 -9.50 -15.14
CA GLY A 99 5.33 -10.45 -14.66
C GLY A 99 4.11 -9.82 -14.00
N LYS A 100 3.83 -8.53 -14.19
CA LYS A 100 2.52 -7.99 -13.84
C LYS A 100 1.45 -8.74 -14.61
N LEU A 101 0.47 -9.25 -13.89
CA LEU A 101 -0.63 -10.02 -14.46
C LEU A 101 -1.94 -9.28 -14.26
N ALA A 102 -2.84 -9.41 -15.23
CA ALA A 102 -4.21 -8.93 -15.08
C ALA A 102 -5.14 -9.70 -16.02
N VAL A 103 -6.33 -10.03 -15.53
CA VAL A 103 -7.39 -10.64 -16.35
C VAL A 103 -8.23 -9.54 -16.98
N ILE A 104 -8.56 -9.69 -18.28
CA ILE A 104 -9.43 -8.76 -18.99
C ILE A 104 -10.84 -8.82 -18.39
N PRO A 105 -11.34 -7.71 -17.82
CA PRO A 105 -12.64 -7.69 -17.16
C PRO A 105 -13.80 -7.62 -18.17
N SER A 106 -14.99 -7.93 -17.70
CA SER A 106 -16.23 -7.82 -18.50
C SER A 106 -16.57 -6.38 -18.93
N THR A 107 -15.99 -5.38 -18.26
CA THR A 107 -16.12 -3.96 -18.63
C THR A 107 -15.31 -3.59 -19.87
N LEU A 108 -14.38 -4.45 -20.32
CA LEU A 108 -13.56 -4.27 -21.53
C LEU A 108 -13.79 -5.45 -22.49
N PRO A 109 -14.96 -5.54 -23.14
CA PRO A 109 -15.32 -6.70 -23.95
C PRO A 109 -14.46 -6.85 -25.20
N GLU A 110 -13.85 -5.80 -25.68
CA GLU A 110 -12.91 -5.78 -26.80
C GLU A 110 -11.77 -4.80 -26.51
N GLY A 111 -10.59 -5.07 -27.05
CA GLY A 111 -9.43 -4.19 -26.92
C GLY A 111 -8.21 -4.73 -27.66
N ASN A 112 -7.14 -3.97 -27.60
CA ASN A 112 -5.80 -4.39 -28.01
C ASN A 112 -4.80 -4.00 -26.94
N PHE A 113 -3.60 -4.52 -27.02
CA PHE A 113 -2.53 -4.20 -26.05
C PHE A 113 -1.18 -4.04 -26.74
N ASN A 114 -0.25 -3.36 -26.06
CA ASN A 114 1.05 -3.04 -26.61
C ASN A 114 2.04 -4.22 -26.50
N GLN A 115 3.15 -4.12 -27.25
CA GLN A 115 4.21 -5.15 -27.31
C GLN A 115 4.94 -5.39 -25.97
N ALA A 116 4.70 -4.60 -24.93
CA ALA A 116 5.28 -4.83 -23.62
C ALA A 116 4.54 -5.90 -22.80
N ALA A 117 3.51 -6.52 -23.37
CA ALA A 117 2.77 -7.62 -22.76
C ALA A 117 2.55 -8.76 -23.74
N VAL A 118 2.26 -9.93 -23.18
CA VAL A 118 1.71 -11.09 -23.89
C VAL A 118 0.31 -11.38 -23.37
N LEU A 119 -0.52 -11.89 -24.28
CA LEU A 119 -1.85 -12.43 -24.01
C LEU A 119 -1.72 -13.95 -23.85
N ILE A 120 -2.38 -14.49 -22.84
CA ILE A 120 -2.50 -15.91 -22.56
C ILE A 120 -3.99 -16.24 -22.56
N ARG A 121 -4.43 -17.05 -23.55
CA ARG A 121 -5.81 -17.48 -23.74
C ARG A 121 -5.89 -18.99 -23.76
N PRO A 122 -6.31 -19.64 -22.68
CA PRO A 122 -6.42 -21.10 -22.64
C PRO A 122 -7.32 -21.66 -23.75
N TYR A 123 -6.90 -22.81 -24.31
CA TYR A 123 -7.68 -23.50 -25.35
C TYR A 123 -8.95 -24.16 -24.79
N HIS A 124 -8.87 -24.64 -23.54
CA HIS A 124 -9.97 -25.33 -22.85
C HIS A 124 -10.10 -24.85 -21.41
N HIS A 125 -11.28 -25.02 -20.81
CA HIS A 125 -11.54 -24.67 -19.40
C HIS A 125 -11.07 -23.25 -19.03
N LYS A 126 -11.31 -22.28 -19.91
CA LYS A 126 -10.74 -20.93 -19.88
C LYS A 126 -10.82 -20.29 -18.48
N GLU A 127 -11.99 -20.33 -17.83
CA GLU A 127 -12.19 -19.67 -16.55
C GLU A 127 -11.31 -20.26 -15.44
N LEU A 128 -11.30 -21.61 -15.33
CA LEU A 128 -10.50 -22.30 -14.32
C LEU A 128 -8.99 -22.14 -14.60
N LEU A 129 -8.58 -22.42 -15.83
CA LEU A 129 -7.17 -22.44 -16.19
C LEU A 129 -6.56 -21.01 -16.14
N VAL A 130 -7.32 -19.96 -16.45
CA VAL A 130 -6.86 -18.58 -16.27
C VAL A 130 -6.57 -18.29 -14.81
N LYS A 131 -7.44 -18.71 -13.87
CA LYS A 131 -7.22 -18.51 -12.43
C LYS A 131 -5.98 -19.29 -11.94
N TYR A 132 -5.87 -20.56 -12.35
CA TYR A 132 -4.72 -21.39 -11.99
C TYR A 132 -3.40 -20.77 -12.51
N LEU A 133 -3.34 -20.43 -13.80
CA LEU A 133 -2.18 -19.77 -14.41
C LEU A 133 -1.88 -18.42 -13.78
N PHE A 134 -2.91 -17.65 -13.43
CA PHE A 134 -2.73 -16.37 -12.75
C PHE A 134 -2.00 -16.54 -11.42
N TYR A 135 -2.42 -17.47 -10.58
CA TYR A 135 -1.76 -17.70 -9.28
C TYR A 135 -0.34 -18.25 -9.45
N TYR A 136 -0.16 -19.24 -10.32
CA TYR A 136 1.15 -19.80 -10.59
C TYR A 136 2.15 -18.78 -11.16
N LEU A 137 1.74 -18.03 -12.17
CA LEU A 137 2.61 -17.04 -12.81
C LEU A 137 2.84 -15.80 -11.93
N SER A 138 1.94 -15.47 -11.00
CA SER A 138 2.14 -14.42 -10.02
C SER A 138 3.34 -14.74 -9.11
N GLU A 139 3.41 -15.96 -8.60
CA GLU A 139 4.52 -16.45 -7.78
C GLU A 139 5.83 -16.50 -8.56
N MET A 140 5.77 -17.06 -9.77
CA MET A 140 6.94 -17.15 -10.66
C MET A 140 7.50 -15.78 -11.06
N SER A 141 6.67 -14.74 -11.16
CA SER A 141 7.13 -13.38 -11.46
C SER A 141 7.96 -12.78 -10.34
N GLU A 142 7.62 -13.06 -9.09
CA GLU A 142 8.41 -12.64 -7.92
C GLU A 142 9.77 -13.34 -7.87
N ILE A 143 9.81 -14.66 -8.11
CA ILE A 143 11.05 -15.44 -8.18
C ILE A 143 11.95 -14.89 -9.29
N ASN A 144 11.43 -14.65 -10.48
CA ASN A 144 12.19 -14.10 -11.59
C ASN A 144 12.68 -12.68 -11.32
N SER A 145 11.93 -11.86 -10.60
CA SER A 145 12.38 -10.52 -10.21
C SER A 145 13.55 -10.53 -9.25
N ILE A 146 13.67 -11.55 -8.43
CA ILE A 146 14.79 -11.76 -7.50
C ILE A 146 16.06 -12.19 -8.26
N SER A 147 15.93 -13.10 -9.23
CA SER A 147 17.07 -13.62 -10.02
C SER A 147 17.68 -12.56 -10.95
N THR A 148 16.96 -11.50 -11.29
CA THR A 148 17.42 -10.43 -12.20
C THR A 148 18.07 -9.24 -11.49
N LYS A 149 18.10 -9.21 -10.17
CA LYS A 149 18.75 -8.15 -9.37
C LYS A 149 20.26 -8.00 -9.54
N GLY A 150 20.90 -8.89 -10.30
CA GLY A 150 22.35 -8.90 -10.52
C GLY A 150 22.86 -8.33 -11.85
N SER A 151 22.00 -7.93 -12.80
CA SER A 151 22.44 -7.40 -14.09
C SER A 151 21.87 -6.02 -14.37
N ALA A 152 22.76 -5.05 -14.57
CA ALA A 152 22.44 -3.69 -15.00
C ALA A 152 21.96 -3.69 -16.46
N GLY A 153 20.71 -4.13 -16.71
CA GLY A 153 20.09 -4.15 -18.03
C GLY A 153 18.58 -4.30 -17.93
N GLN A 154 17.88 -3.73 -18.91
CA GLN A 154 16.43 -3.95 -19.05
C GLN A 154 16.21 -5.45 -19.30
N VAL A 155 15.65 -6.15 -18.33
CA VAL A 155 15.32 -7.57 -18.49
C VAL A 155 14.01 -7.66 -19.22
N ASN A 156 14.03 -8.26 -20.42
CA ASN A 156 12.84 -8.51 -21.22
C ASN A 156 12.67 -10.02 -21.40
N ILE A 157 11.45 -10.48 -21.31
CA ILE A 157 11.07 -11.86 -21.67
C ILE A 157 10.57 -11.80 -23.12
N SER A 158 11.12 -12.64 -24.01
CA SER A 158 10.63 -12.74 -25.39
C SER A 158 9.31 -13.51 -25.46
N LEU A 159 8.61 -13.39 -26.59
CA LEU A 159 7.39 -14.18 -26.84
C LEU A 159 7.70 -15.69 -26.76
N THR A 160 8.79 -16.14 -27.37
CA THR A 160 9.20 -17.56 -27.34
C THR A 160 9.52 -18.03 -25.91
N GLN A 161 10.18 -17.20 -25.10
CA GLN A 161 10.40 -17.54 -23.69
C GLN A 161 9.08 -17.62 -22.93
N SER A 162 8.11 -16.75 -23.23
CA SER A 162 6.77 -16.80 -22.62
C SER A 162 6.02 -18.08 -23.05
N GLN A 163 6.09 -18.46 -24.32
CA GLN A 163 5.49 -19.70 -24.85
C GLN A 163 6.09 -20.95 -24.20
N ASN A 164 7.40 -20.94 -23.98
CA ASN A 164 8.16 -22.07 -23.39
C ASN A 164 8.18 -22.06 -21.85
N MET A 165 7.39 -21.20 -21.20
CA MET A 165 7.26 -21.26 -19.73
C MET A 165 6.72 -22.62 -19.31
N ARG A 166 7.39 -23.25 -18.34
CA ARG A 166 6.98 -24.55 -17.82
C ARG A 166 5.89 -24.37 -16.79
N ILE A 167 4.81 -25.09 -16.97
CA ILE A 167 3.63 -25.08 -16.10
C ILE A 167 3.43 -26.45 -15.50
N PRO A 168 3.42 -26.58 -14.15
CA PRO A 168 3.06 -27.83 -13.49
C PRO A 168 1.53 -27.97 -13.53
N LEU A 169 1.04 -28.92 -14.31
CA LEU A 169 -0.39 -29.07 -14.54
C LEU A 169 -0.97 -30.23 -13.71
N PRO A 170 -1.80 -29.94 -12.69
CA PRO A 170 -2.58 -30.92 -11.95
C PRO A 170 -3.70 -31.54 -12.78
N PRO A 171 -4.23 -32.70 -12.36
CA PRO A 171 -5.54 -33.17 -12.84
C PRO A 171 -6.62 -32.09 -12.68
N LEU A 172 -7.60 -32.05 -13.60
CA LEU A 172 -8.60 -30.97 -13.67
C LEU A 172 -9.36 -30.76 -12.34
N ALA A 173 -9.74 -31.84 -11.67
CA ALA A 173 -10.43 -31.75 -10.37
C ALA A 173 -9.52 -31.13 -9.29
N GLU A 174 -8.24 -31.41 -9.33
CA GLU A 174 -7.27 -30.85 -8.39
C GLU A 174 -6.99 -29.37 -8.69
N GLN A 175 -6.93 -28.96 -9.97
CA GLN A 175 -6.87 -27.56 -10.34
C GLN A 175 -8.04 -26.77 -9.72
N GLN A 176 -9.26 -27.32 -9.76
CA GLN A 176 -10.43 -26.71 -9.16
C GLN A 176 -10.28 -26.57 -7.64
N CYS A 177 -9.86 -27.63 -6.96
CA CYS A 177 -9.64 -27.60 -5.52
C CYS A 177 -8.56 -26.58 -5.11
N ILE A 178 -7.46 -26.50 -5.87
CA ILE A 178 -6.36 -25.55 -5.62
C ILE A 178 -6.88 -24.10 -5.74
N VAL A 179 -7.59 -23.79 -6.82
CA VAL A 179 -8.11 -22.44 -7.04
C VAL A 179 -9.13 -22.05 -5.95
N GLU A 180 -10.08 -22.93 -5.62
CA GLU A 180 -11.08 -22.70 -4.57
C GLU A 180 -10.42 -22.46 -3.21
N GLU A 181 -9.39 -23.24 -2.87
CA GLU A 181 -8.70 -23.13 -1.60
C GLU A 181 -7.89 -21.82 -1.50
N ILE A 182 -7.19 -21.42 -2.56
CA ILE A 182 -6.49 -20.12 -2.63
C ILE A 182 -7.49 -18.98 -2.45
N GLU A 183 -8.61 -18.99 -3.19
CA GLU A 183 -9.66 -17.96 -3.08
C GLU A 183 -10.29 -17.93 -1.67
N ARG A 184 -10.44 -19.09 -1.03
CA ARG A 184 -10.93 -19.18 0.36
C ARG A 184 -9.97 -18.52 1.34
N TRP A 185 -8.66 -18.78 1.22
CA TRP A 185 -7.65 -18.16 2.08
C TRP A 185 -7.54 -16.65 1.86
N PHE A 186 -7.58 -16.18 0.62
CA PHE A 186 -7.55 -14.74 0.35
C PHE A 186 -8.75 -14.02 0.93
N LYS A 187 -9.96 -14.59 0.84
CA LYS A 187 -11.14 -14.04 1.53
C LYS A 187 -10.97 -13.94 3.05
N LEU A 188 -10.33 -14.92 3.67
CA LEU A 188 -10.07 -14.88 5.12
C LEU A 188 -9.04 -13.79 5.47
N ILE A 189 -8.01 -13.62 4.65
CA ILE A 189 -7.01 -12.55 4.81
C ILE A 189 -7.70 -11.19 4.69
N ASP A 190 -8.54 -10.97 3.67
CA ASP A 190 -9.29 -9.73 3.49
C ASP A 190 -10.18 -9.40 4.71
N ILE A 191 -10.85 -10.41 5.29
CA ILE A 191 -11.67 -10.23 6.51
C ILE A 191 -10.80 -9.77 7.68
N VAL A 192 -9.62 -10.36 7.86
CA VAL A 192 -8.69 -9.98 8.95
C VAL A 192 -8.17 -8.57 8.74
N GLU A 193 -7.79 -8.21 7.52
CA GLU A 193 -7.32 -6.87 7.19
C GLU A 193 -8.40 -5.80 7.40
N GLN A 194 -9.63 -6.09 6.97
CA GLN A 194 -10.77 -5.21 7.21
C GLN A 194 -11.05 -5.04 8.71
N GLY A 195 -11.06 -6.14 9.46
CA GLY A 195 -11.24 -6.11 10.92
C GLY A 195 -10.17 -5.29 11.64
N LYS A 196 -8.91 -5.34 11.18
CA LYS A 196 -7.82 -4.51 11.70
C LYS A 196 -8.08 -3.01 11.44
N THR A 197 -8.55 -2.65 10.24
CA THR A 197 -8.89 -1.27 9.89
C THR A 197 -10.05 -0.75 10.72
N ASP A 198 -11.10 -1.56 10.90
CA ASP A 198 -12.27 -1.22 11.70
C ASP A 198 -11.91 -1.04 13.18
N LEU A 199 -11.01 -1.89 13.72
CA LEU A 199 -10.51 -1.78 15.08
C LEU A 199 -9.73 -0.48 15.30
N GLN A 200 -8.87 -0.08 14.36
CA GLN A 200 -8.14 1.19 14.43
C GLN A 200 -9.10 2.39 14.44
N SER A 201 -10.13 2.37 13.61
CA SER A 201 -11.17 3.39 13.58
C SER A 201 -11.91 3.48 14.92
N THR A 202 -12.31 2.32 15.46
CA THR A 202 -13.02 2.22 16.75
C THR A 202 -12.15 2.73 17.91
N ILE A 203 -10.86 2.40 17.93
CA ILE A 203 -9.92 2.90 18.94
C ILE A 203 -9.80 4.42 18.85
N LYS A 204 -9.70 4.99 17.64
CA LYS A 204 -9.65 6.44 17.44
C LYS A 204 -10.91 7.12 17.97
N GLN A 205 -12.09 6.57 17.65
CA GLN A 205 -13.37 7.09 18.14
C GLN A 205 -13.48 7.03 19.67
N ALA A 206 -13.05 5.91 20.28
CA ALA A 206 -13.02 5.75 21.73
C ALA A 206 -12.10 6.77 22.41
N LYS A 207 -10.89 6.97 21.88
CA LYS A 207 -9.95 8.00 22.39
C LYS A 207 -10.56 9.39 22.31
N ASN A 208 -11.17 9.77 21.19
CA ASN A 208 -11.82 11.06 21.02
C ASN A 208 -12.97 11.23 22.03
N LYS A 209 -13.76 10.17 22.25
CA LYS A 209 -14.88 10.22 23.21
C LYS A 209 -14.38 10.35 24.65
N ILE A 210 -13.31 9.68 25.03
CA ILE A 210 -12.67 9.82 26.35
C ILE A 210 -12.20 11.26 26.55
N LEU A 211 -11.50 11.84 25.57
CA LEU A 211 -11.02 13.22 25.64
C LEU A 211 -12.18 14.21 25.73
N GLU A 212 -13.23 14.03 24.92
CA GLU A 212 -14.45 14.85 24.97
C GLU A 212 -15.07 14.85 26.39
N LEU A 213 -15.21 13.65 27.00
CA LEU A 213 -15.75 13.54 28.36
C LEU A 213 -14.84 14.21 29.38
N ALA A 214 -13.51 14.09 29.23
CA ALA A 214 -12.54 14.69 30.12
C ALA A 214 -12.63 16.22 30.10
N ILE A 215 -12.57 16.84 28.92
CA ILE A 215 -12.60 18.31 28.78
C ILE A 215 -13.95 18.95 29.17
N HIS A 216 -15.01 18.14 29.25
CA HIS A 216 -16.30 18.60 29.75
C HIS A 216 -16.56 18.24 31.23
N GLY A 217 -15.53 17.73 31.93
CA GLY A 217 -15.64 17.33 33.33
C GLY A 217 -16.63 16.19 33.61
N LYS A 218 -16.86 15.34 32.60
CA LYS A 218 -17.81 14.22 32.66
C LYS A 218 -17.12 12.85 32.77
N LEU A 219 -15.78 12.81 32.69
CA LEU A 219 -15.04 11.55 32.70
C LEU A 219 -14.94 10.97 34.12
N VAL A 220 -14.76 11.83 35.11
CA VAL A 220 -14.67 11.47 36.52
C VAL A 220 -15.71 12.27 37.34
N PRO A 221 -16.23 11.70 38.47
CA PRO A 221 -17.08 12.47 39.39
C PRO A 221 -16.32 13.67 39.94
N GLN A 222 -17.00 14.80 40.10
CA GLN A 222 -16.42 15.97 40.78
C GLN A 222 -16.46 15.74 42.29
N ASP A 223 -15.31 15.93 42.98
CA ASP A 223 -15.26 15.91 44.44
C ASP A 223 -15.62 17.29 44.98
N PRO A 224 -16.68 17.42 45.80
CA PRO A 224 -17.06 18.71 46.38
C PRO A 224 -16.03 19.26 47.38
N ASN A 225 -15.05 18.45 47.83
CA ASN A 225 -13.99 18.85 48.76
C ASN A 225 -12.72 19.32 48.04
N ASP A 226 -12.66 19.15 46.68
CA ASP A 226 -11.53 19.64 45.90
C ASP A 226 -11.45 21.18 45.95
N GLU A 227 -10.21 21.69 46.00
CA GLU A 227 -9.95 23.12 45.89
C GLU A 227 -10.52 23.65 44.56
N PRO A 228 -11.36 24.70 44.56
CA PRO A 228 -11.84 25.29 43.32
C PRO A 228 -10.68 25.77 42.43
N ALA A 229 -10.77 25.57 41.09
CA ALA A 229 -9.73 25.98 40.16
C ALA A 229 -9.41 27.48 40.23
N SER A 230 -10.38 28.32 40.60
CA SER A 230 -10.15 29.74 40.85
C SER A 230 -9.24 30.06 42.00
N GLU A 231 -9.25 29.24 43.07
CA GLU A 231 -8.32 29.40 44.21
C GLU A 231 -6.94 28.87 43.86
N LEU A 232 -6.89 27.71 43.20
CA LEU A 232 -5.65 27.15 42.67
C LEU A 232 -4.94 28.16 41.74
N LEU A 233 -5.68 28.76 40.78
CA LEU A 233 -5.12 29.72 39.84
C LEU A 233 -4.55 30.96 40.54
N LYS A 234 -5.26 31.54 41.50
CA LYS A 234 -4.76 32.66 42.31
C LYS A 234 -3.48 32.33 43.09
N ARG A 235 -3.33 31.06 43.51
CA ARG A 235 -2.15 30.58 44.25
C ARG A 235 -0.93 30.44 43.35
N ILE A 236 -1.09 29.93 42.12
CA ILE A 236 0.03 29.76 41.16
C ILE A 236 0.35 31.06 40.40
N ASN A 237 -0.66 31.85 40.03
CA ASN A 237 -0.48 33.13 39.36
C ASN A 237 -1.48 34.16 39.90
N PRO A 238 -1.08 34.97 40.93
CA PRO A 238 -1.97 35.98 41.52
C PRO A 238 -2.44 37.05 40.55
N LYS A 239 -1.83 37.17 39.38
CA LYS A 239 -2.20 38.16 38.36
C LYS A 239 -3.11 37.59 37.25
N ALA A 240 -3.41 36.28 37.30
CA ALA A 240 -4.24 35.63 36.32
C ALA A 240 -5.64 36.23 36.28
N GLU A 241 -6.11 36.50 35.08
CA GLU A 241 -7.47 36.94 34.85
C GLU A 241 -8.41 35.74 34.72
N ILE A 242 -9.28 35.57 35.73
CA ILE A 242 -10.31 34.54 35.67
C ILE A 242 -11.44 35.12 34.77
N THR A 243 -11.50 34.62 33.54
CA THR A 243 -12.58 35.03 32.62
C THR A 243 -13.86 34.29 32.98
N CYS A 244 -14.87 35.06 33.39
CA CYS A 244 -16.23 34.56 33.52
C CYS A 244 -16.81 34.29 32.11
N ASP A 245 -17.63 33.25 32.01
CA ASP A 245 -18.33 32.78 30.84
C ASP A 245 -18.76 33.92 29.88
N ASN A 246 -18.23 33.92 28.66
CA ASN A 246 -18.63 34.90 27.61
C ASN A 246 -19.72 34.34 26.70
N GLY A 247 -20.43 33.29 27.11
CA GLY A 247 -21.55 32.69 26.38
C GLY A 247 -21.18 31.86 25.12
N HIS A 248 -19.91 31.76 24.76
CA HIS A 248 -19.45 31.01 23.61
C HIS A 248 -19.01 29.58 23.94
N TYR A 249 -18.82 29.25 25.21
CA TYR A 249 -18.41 27.94 25.65
C TYR A 249 -19.50 27.21 26.42
N PRO A 250 -19.58 25.86 26.35
CA PRO A 250 -20.51 25.11 27.17
C PRO A 250 -20.26 25.41 28.66
N LYS A 251 -21.32 25.43 29.47
CA LYS A 251 -21.27 25.72 30.89
C LYS A 251 -20.27 24.76 31.57
N LEU A 252 -19.26 25.31 32.22
CA LEU A 252 -18.27 24.56 32.93
C LEU A 252 -18.86 23.83 34.15
N PRO A 253 -18.28 22.68 34.54
CA PRO A 253 -18.59 22.01 35.80
C PRO A 253 -18.35 22.94 37.00
N LYS A 254 -19.01 22.65 38.12
CA LYS A 254 -18.78 23.39 39.35
C LYS A 254 -17.34 23.21 39.82
N GLY A 255 -16.69 24.27 40.20
CA GLY A 255 -15.29 24.25 40.64
C GLY A 255 -14.27 24.49 39.54
N TRP A 256 -14.67 24.47 38.28
CA TRP A 256 -13.80 24.79 37.15
C TRP A 256 -13.76 26.29 36.88
N ALA A 257 -12.65 26.75 36.31
CA ALA A 257 -12.47 28.15 35.92
C ALA A 257 -11.83 28.24 34.53
N MET A 258 -12.16 29.26 33.79
CA MET A 258 -11.49 29.62 32.52
C MET A 258 -10.31 30.55 32.84
N CYS A 259 -9.16 30.27 32.23
CA CYS A 259 -7.98 31.13 32.25
C CYS A 259 -7.28 31.10 30.90
N ARG A 260 -6.34 32.00 30.68
CA ARG A 260 -5.47 31.95 29.51
C ARG A 260 -4.39 30.91 29.69
N LEU A 261 -3.91 30.35 28.58
CA LEU A 261 -2.83 29.36 28.62
C LEU A 261 -1.56 29.94 29.26
N GLU A 262 -1.24 31.19 28.96
CA GLU A 262 -0.11 31.95 29.55
C GLU A 262 -0.19 32.15 31.08
N ASP A 263 -1.38 31.98 31.67
CA ASP A 263 -1.55 32.06 33.13
C ASP A 263 -1.07 30.81 33.86
N ILE A 264 -0.93 29.67 33.18
CA ILE A 264 -0.65 28.36 33.76
C ILE A 264 0.58 27.68 33.19
N ILE A 265 1.17 28.18 32.08
CA ILE A 265 2.39 27.68 31.48
C ILE A 265 3.38 28.81 31.20
N GLU A 266 4.67 28.50 31.20
CA GLU A 266 5.72 29.38 30.71
C GLU A 266 6.08 28.99 29.27
N TYR A 267 6.14 29.98 28.38
CA TYR A 267 6.61 29.77 27.02
C TYR A 267 8.12 30.03 26.96
N GLU A 268 8.86 29.08 26.41
CA GLU A 268 10.30 29.19 26.20
C GLU A 268 10.65 28.91 24.74
N GLN A 269 11.41 29.83 24.12
CA GLN A 269 11.90 29.67 22.76
C GLN A 269 12.94 28.56 22.70
N PRO A 270 12.90 27.67 21.69
CA PRO A 270 13.83 26.54 21.58
C PRO A 270 15.24 26.93 21.15
N THR A 271 15.52 28.21 20.84
CA THR A 271 16.78 28.68 20.23
C THR A 271 18.04 28.25 20.99
N ALA A 272 17.98 28.20 22.32
CA ALA A 272 19.11 27.81 23.17
C ALA A 272 19.41 26.29 23.14
N TYR A 273 18.48 25.50 22.62
CA TYR A 273 18.49 24.04 22.65
C TYR A 273 18.65 23.41 21.26
N ILE A 274 18.81 24.25 20.24
CA ILE A 274 19.05 23.81 18.85
C ILE A 274 20.42 23.14 18.76
N VAL A 275 20.50 21.98 18.08
CA VAL A 275 21.77 21.31 17.82
C VAL A 275 22.66 22.16 16.92
N LYS A 276 23.96 22.14 17.19
CA LYS A 276 24.99 22.82 16.38
C LYS A 276 25.43 21.97 15.20
N SER A 277 25.30 20.65 15.31
CA SER A 277 25.67 19.68 14.28
C SER A 277 24.48 18.76 13.95
N THR A 278 24.32 18.45 12.68
CA THR A 278 23.34 17.45 12.19
C THR A 278 23.94 16.05 12.06
N THR A 279 25.11 15.82 12.66
CA THR A 279 25.73 14.50 12.69
C THR A 279 25.09 13.70 13.82
N TYR A 280 24.14 12.83 13.45
CA TYR A 280 23.44 11.97 14.41
C TYR A 280 24.01 10.55 14.40
N SER A 281 23.99 9.88 15.54
CA SER A 281 24.36 8.47 15.71
C SER A 281 23.47 7.79 16.76
N ASP A 282 23.13 6.53 16.52
CA ASP A 282 22.38 5.73 17.50
C ASP A 282 23.20 5.42 18.77
N ASP A 283 24.53 5.61 18.72
CA ASP A 283 25.43 5.45 19.87
C ASP A 283 25.39 6.65 20.83
N TYR A 284 24.82 7.77 20.42
CA TYR A 284 24.72 8.97 21.27
C TYR A 284 23.50 8.93 22.18
N SER A 285 23.59 9.56 23.34
CA SER A 285 22.59 9.42 24.40
C SER A 285 21.49 10.49 24.39
N THR A 286 21.76 11.67 23.81
CA THR A 286 20.82 12.80 23.87
C THR A 286 19.93 12.83 22.66
N PRO A 287 18.62 12.58 22.79
CA PRO A 287 17.69 12.63 21.67
C PRO A 287 17.51 14.05 21.14
N VAL A 288 17.42 14.17 19.82
CA VAL A 288 17.10 15.41 19.09
C VAL A 288 15.68 15.32 18.59
N LEU A 289 14.85 16.27 19.02
CA LEU A 289 13.42 16.26 18.74
C LEU A 289 13.04 17.27 17.66
N THR A 290 11.99 16.97 16.95
CA THR A 290 11.27 17.90 16.09
C THR A 290 9.77 17.75 16.32
N ALA A 291 9.04 18.81 16.17
CA ALA A 291 7.58 18.75 16.24
C ALA A 291 6.92 18.05 15.04
N GLY A 292 7.69 17.72 13.98
CA GLY A 292 7.19 17.07 12.77
C GLY A 292 6.86 15.57 12.92
N LYS A 293 6.53 14.91 11.80
CA LYS A 293 6.13 13.48 11.76
C LYS A 293 7.15 12.53 12.37
N SER A 294 8.45 12.83 12.18
CA SER A 294 9.55 12.07 12.81
C SER A 294 9.94 12.77 14.10
N PHE A 295 9.29 12.40 15.20
CA PHE A 295 9.44 13.06 16.49
C PHE A 295 10.88 13.06 17.00
N ILE A 296 11.58 11.93 17.02
CA ILE A 296 13.01 11.83 17.27
C ILE A 296 13.70 11.70 15.93
N ILE A 297 14.51 12.68 15.55
CA ILE A 297 15.23 12.70 14.27
C ILE A 297 16.63 12.09 14.37
N GLY A 298 17.11 11.84 15.57
CA GLY A 298 18.40 11.22 15.86
C GLY A 298 18.85 11.48 17.28
N HIS A 299 20.09 11.11 17.58
CA HIS A 299 20.73 11.40 18.87
C HIS A 299 22.04 12.16 18.62
N THR A 300 22.42 13.03 19.56
CA THR A 300 23.64 13.83 19.51
C THR A 300 24.53 13.58 20.73
N ASP A 301 25.84 13.81 20.57
CA ASP A 301 26.83 13.80 21.65
C ASP A 301 27.04 15.19 22.28
N GLU A 302 26.31 16.20 21.81
CA GLU A 302 26.38 17.52 22.40
C GLU A 302 25.89 17.51 23.86
N THR A 303 26.74 18.03 24.77
CA THR A 303 26.47 18.08 26.21
C THR A 303 25.93 19.42 26.69
N GLU A 304 26.03 20.45 25.86
CA GLU A 304 25.53 21.80 26.15
C GLU A 304 24.18 22.06 25.51
N GLY A 305 23.37 22.93 26.09
CA GLY A 305 22.06 23.30 25.55
C GLY A 305 21.08 22.13 25.50
N ILE A 306 21.11 21.26 26.51
CA ILE A 306 20.11 20.20 26.71
C ILE A 306 18.95 20.77 27.52
N TYR A 307 17.73 20.63 27.03
CA TYR A 307 16.54 21.00 27.79
C TYR A 307 16.25 19.97 28.85
N ASN A 308 16.12 20.43 30.11
CA ASN A 308 15.93 19.56 31.28
C ASN A 308 14.86 20.07 32.27
N LYS A 309 14.10 21.12 31.91
CA LYS A 309 12.97 21.62 32.72
C LYS A 309 11.73 20.79 32.42
N LEU A 310 11.66 19.62 32.99
CA LEU A 310 10.66 18.59 32.69
C LEU A 310 9.58 18.47 33.79
N PRO A 311 8.37 18.05 33.48
CA PRO A 311 7.87 17.78 32.12
C PRO A 311 7.60 19.07 31.32
N CYS A 312 7.71 19.00 29.97
CA CYS A 312 7.35 20.11 29.10
C CYS A 312 6.49 19.65 27.92
N ILE A 313 5.84 20.61 27.25
CA ILE A 313 5.08 20.36 26.03
C ILE A 313 5.83 21.01 24.87
N ILE A 314 6.20 20.21 23.86
CA ILE A 314 6.62 20.74 22.57
C ILE A 314 5.37 20.94 21.72
N PHE A 315 5.25 22.09 21.10
CA PHE A 315 4.14 22.47 20.24
C PHE A 315 4.68 22.98 18.89
N ASP A 316 4.12 22.45 17.80
CA ASP A 316 4.39 22.91 16.42
C ASP A 316 3.26 23.83 15.98
N ASP A 317 3.60 25.09 15.71
CA ASP A 317 2.66 26.13 15.29
C ASP A 317 2.16 25.97 13.84
N PHE A 318 2.83 25.15 13.01
CA PHE A 318 2.41 24.86 11.64
C PHE A 318 1.43 23.70 11.56
N THR A 319 1.73 22.60 12.26
CA THR A 319 0.93 21.36 12.20
C THR A 319 -0.07 21.27 13.35
N THR A 320 0.06 22.13 14.37
CA THR A 320 -0.66 22.06 15.65
C THR A 320 -0.44 20.76 16.44
N ASP A 321 0.59 19.99 16.04
CA ASP A 321 1.00 18.81 16.81
C ASP A 321 1.58 19.23 18.17
N SER A 322 1.25 18.51 19.21
CA SER A 322 1.75 18.73 20.56
C SER A 322 2.16 17.42 21.22
N ARG A 323 3.26 17.44 21.99
CA ARG A 323 3.74 16.26 22.70
C ARG A 323 4.24 16.63 24.11
N LEU A 324 3.83 15.84 25.07
CA LEU A 324 4.37 15.90 26.43
C LEU A 324 5.70 15.15 26.48
N ILE A 325 6.73 15.79 27.00
CA ILE A 325 8.10 15.27 27.10
C ILE A 325 8.50 15.21 28.58
N ASP A 326 9.02 14.09 28.98
CA ASP A 326 9.47 13.79 30.36
C ASP A 326 10.94 13.34 30.45
N PHE A 327 11.69 13.50 29.35
CA PHE A 327 13.12 13.19 29.28
C PHE A 327 13.92 14.35 28.69
N PRO A 328 15.23 14.50 29.04
CA PRO A 328 16.10 15.55 28.49
C PRO A 328 16.31 15.40 27.00
N PHE A 329 16.37 16.54 26.27
CA PHE A 329 16.46 16.55 24.81
C PHE A 329 17.11 17.81 24.27
N LYS A 330 17.43 17.79 22.97
CA LYS A 330 17.73 18.98 22.14
C LYS A 330 16.73 19.06 20.97
N VAL A 331 16.70 20.20 20.27
CA VAL A 331 15.83 20.43 19.10
C VAL A 331 16.64 20.83 17.88
#